data_02a9262f01608c9f7fb6ed1dacc10caf
#
_entry.id   02a9262f01608c9f7fb6ed1dacc10caf
#
_cell.length_a   1.000
_cell.length_b   1.000
_cell.length_c   1.000
_cell.angle_alpha   90.00
_cell.angle_beta   90.00
_cell.angle_gamma   90.00
#
_symmetry.space_group_name_H-M   'P 1'
#
loop_
_entity.id
_entity.type
_entity.pdbx_description
1 polymer ?
#
loop_
_entity_poly.entity_id
_entity_poly.type
_entity_poly.pdbx_seq_one_letter_code
_entity_poly.pdbx_strand_id
1 'polypeptide(L)'
;MQKDFDEHPNWGIKRYIHEFLPGKMTSVFLEHMQIDETTILNQITRKQRNKLCEELKNNQLTVKEIPENLALVRNSGIKQKEIDPNTCESKIVKNLYIVGELIEGSGMCGGFNLQKAYSTGVLAAESIKKQQEY
;
A
#
# COMPACT_ATOMS: atom_id res chain seq x y z
N MET A 1 12.52 -20.96 -6.14
CA MET A 1 13.92 -20.64 -5.79
C MET A 1 14.89 -21.80 -6.04
N GLN A 2 14.74 -23.05 -5.48
CA GLN A 2 15.68 -24.15 -5.78
C GLN A 2 15.77 -24.40 -7.30
N LYS A 3 14.64 -24.61 -7.95
CA LYS A 3 14.56 -24.85 -9.39
C LYS A 3 15.24 -23.74 -10.21
N ASP A 4 15.01 -22.49 -9.84
CA ASP A 4 15.58 -21.34 -10.55
C ASP A 4 17.10 -21.28 -10.42
N PHE A 5 17.63 -21.66 -9.23
CA PHE A 5 19.07 -21.74 -8.99
C PHE A 5 19.73 -22.85 -9.81
N ASP A 6 19.03 -23.97 -10.02
CA ASP A 6 19.51 -25.09 -10.82
C ASP A 6 19.41 -24.78 -12.33
N GLU A 7 18.41 -24.02 -12.76
CA GLU A 7 18.21 -23.62 -14.17
C GLU A 7 19.12 -22.44 -14.57
N HIS A 8 19.47 -21.54 -13.62
CA HIS A 8 20.22 -20.32 -13.90
C HIS A 8 21.45 -20.12 -12.99
N PRO A 9 22.37 -21.10 -12.90
CA PRO A 9 23.46 -21.09 -11.92
C PRO A 9 24.42 -19.88 -12.05
N ASN A 10 24.51 -19.29 -13.24
CA ASN A 10 25.38 -18.16 -13.54
C ASN A 10 24.72 -16.79 -13.44
N TRP A 11 23.45 -16.71 -13.04
CA TRP A 11 22.82 -15.42 -12.81
C TRP A 11 23.39 -14.76 -11.56
N GLY A 12 23.54 -13.42 -11.62
CA GLY A 12 23.88 -12.63 -10.45
C GLY A 12 22.71 -12.60 -9.46
N ILE A 13 23.03 -12.72 -8.17
CA ILE A 13 22.03 -12.69 -7.09
C ILE A 13 21.20 -11.41 -7.11
N LYS A 14 21.81 -10.26 -7.39
CA LYS A 14 21.11 -8.96 -7.48
C LYS A 14 20.02 -8.99 -8.53
N ARG A 15 20.31 -9.51 -9.73
CA ARG A 15 19.33 -9.68 -10.81
C ARG A 15 18.17 -10.57 -10.36
N TYR A 16 18.48 -11.69 -9.72
CA TYR A 16 17.48 -12.65 -9.27
C TYR A 16 16.57 -12.08 -8.19
N ILE A 17 17.12 -11.40 -7.19
CA ILE A 17 16.31 -10.78 -6.12
C ILE A 17 15.50 -9.60 -6.63
N HIS A 18 15.96 -8.91 -7.68
CA HIS A 18 15.20 -7.82 -8.31
C HIS A 18 13.87 -8.26 -8.94
N GLU A 19 13.68 -9.54 -9.22
CA GLU A 19 12.39 -10.07 -9.68
C GLU A 19 11.32 -10.08 -8.56
N PHE A 20 11.74 -10.04 -7.29
CA PHE A 20 10.85 -10.06 -6.13
C PHE A 20 10.75 -8.72 -5.41
N LEU A 21 11.80 -7.89 -5.48
CA LEU A 21 11.90 -6.63 -4.76
C LEU A 21 12.20 -5.46 -5.71
N PRO A 22 11.64 -4.26 -5.45
CA PRO A 22 12.04 -3.05 -6.17
C PRO A 22 13.56 -2.81 -6.09
N GLY A 23 14.16 -2.25 -7.16
CA GLY A 23 15.61 -2.13 -7.27
C GLY A 23 16.31 -1.46 -6.09
N LYS A 24 15.70 -0.41 -5.51
CA LYS A 24 16.23 0.25 -4.31
C LYS A 24 16.24 -0.65 -3.07
N MET A 25 15.28 -1.56 -2.95
CA MET A 25 15.22 -2.53 -1.85
C MET A 25 16.16 -3.71 -2.05
N THR A 26 16.45 -4.10 -3.29
CA THR A 26 17.30 -5.23 -3.61
C THR A 26 18.69 -5.09 -2.98
N SER A 27 19.33 -3.93 -3.13
CA SER A 27 20.65 -3.67 -2.56
C SER A 27 20.64 -3.69 -1.02
N VAL A 28 19.68 -3.00 -0.41
CA VAL A 28 19.52 -2.99 1.05
C VAL A 28 19.23 -4.40 1.60
N PHE A 29 18.42 -5.18 0.90
CA PHE A 29 18.12 -6.56 1.27
C PHE A 29 19.35 -7.47 1.21
N LEU A 30 20.15 -7.38 0.15
CA LEU A 30 21.38 -8.17 0.03
C LEU A 30 22.43 -7.77 1.07
N GLU A 31 22.56 -6.48 1.37
CA GLU A 31 23.40 -5.97 2.47
C GLU A 31 22.95 -6.55 3.83
N HIS A 32 21.65 -6.50 4.13
CA HIS A 32 21.06 -7.12 5.33
C HIS A 32 21.37 -8.63 5.42
N MET A 33 21.30 -9.32 4.29
CA MET A 33 21.63 -10.73 4.18
C MET A 33 23.13 -11.04 4.23
N GLN A 34 23.98 -10.01 4.23
CA GLN A 34 25.44 -10.13 4.13
C GLN A 34 25.90 -10.95 2.90
N ILE A 35 25.23 -10.71 1.77
CA ILE A 35 25.54 -11.33 0.47
C ILE A 35 26.00 -10.23 -0.47
N ASP A 36 27.19 -10.40 -1.05
CA ASP A 36 27.72 -9.49 -2.05
C ASP A 36 26.83 -9.49 -3.31
N GLU A 37 26.50 -8.30 -3.81
CA GLU A 37 25.62 -8.11 -4.98
C GLU A 37 26.18 -8.76 -6.27
N THR A 38 27.49 -8.97 -6.34
CA THR A 38 28.17 -9.57 -7.49
C THR A 38 28.16 -11.10 -7.44
N THR A 39 27.73 -11.70 -6.32
CA THR A 39 27.67 -13.15 -6.14
C THR A 39 26.75 -13.78 -7.19
N ILE A 40 27.17 -14.90 -7.77
CA ILE A 40 26.34 -15.70 -8.69
C ILE A 40 25.59 -16.81 -7.94
N LEU A 41 24.46 -17.27 -8.48
CA LEU A 41 23.54 -18.18 -7.79
C LEU A 41 24.21 -19.51 -7.37
N ASN A 42 25.14 -20.03 -8.16
CA ASN A 42 25.85 -21.27 -7.84
C ASN A 42 26.83 -21.14 -6.63
N GLN A 43 27.18 -19.91 -6.24
CA GLN A 43 28.02 -19.66 -5.07
C GLN A 43 27.20 -19.51 -3.78
N ILE A 44 25.88 -19.38 -3.91
CA ILE A 44 24.97 -19.25 -2.76
C ILE A 44 24.78 -20.62 -2.11
N THR A 45 25.19 -20.72 -0.86
CA THR A 45 25.05 -21.96 -0.09
C THR A 45 23.58 -22.28 0.18
N ARG A 46 23.27 -23.56 0.42
CA ARG A 46 21.92 -24.02 0.79
C ARG A 46 21.36 -23.25 2.01
N LYS A 47 22.22 -22.94 2.98
CA LYS A 47 21.84 -22.17 4.19
C LYS A 47 21.43 -20.75 3.83
N GLN A 48 22.24 -20.06 3.02
CA GLN A 48 21.92 -18.70 2.54
C GLN A 48 20.64 -18.70 1.72
N ARG A 49 20.44 -19.66 0.81
CA ARG A 49 19.23 -19.77 0.00
C ARG A 49 17.98 -19.98 0.85
N ASN A 50 18.03 -20.83 1.86
CA ASN A 50 16.89 -21.04 2.77
C ASN A 50 16.58 -19.75 3.54
N LYS A 51 17.60 -19.04 4.02
CA LYS A 51 17.45 -17.76 4.70
C LYS A 51 16.88 -16.69 3.77
N LEU A 52 17.32 -16.62 2.52
CA LEU A 52 16.72 -15.74 1.49
C LEU A 52 15.23 -16.01 1.30
N CYS A 53 14.82 -17.27 1.22
CA CYS A 53 13.42 -17.64 1.10
C CYS A 53 12.59 -17.21 2.30
N GLU A 54 13.13 -17.38 3.50
CA GLU A 54 12.46 -17.03 4.75
C GLU A 54 12.28 -15.51 4.86
N GLU A 55 13.34 -14.74 4.66
CA GLU A 55 13.33 -13.29 4.74
C GLU A 55 12.44 -12.65 3.67
N LEU A 56 12.42 -13.17 2.44
CA LEU A 56 11.52 -12.69 1.40
C LEU A 56 10.04 -12.91 1.73
N LYS A 57 9.72 -13.95 2.50
CA LYS A 57 8.34 -14.28 2.88
C LYS A 57 7.90 -13.65 4.21
N ASN A 58 8.81 -13.43 5.11
CA ASN A 58 8.54 -13.04 6.49
C ASN A 58 9.56 -12.00 6.98
N ASN A 59 9.77 -10.96 6.21
CA ASN A 59 10.65 -9.85 6.61
C ASN A 59 10.03 -9.10 7.78
N GLN A 60 10.68 -9.13 8.93
CA GLN A 60 10.24 -8.46 10.15
C GLN A 60 10.90 -7.09 10.26
N LEU A 61 10.09 -6.04 10.27
CA LEU A 61 10.52 -4.66 10.48
C LEU A 61 9.98 -4.12 11.79
N THR A 62 10.83 -3.42 12.54
CA THR A 62 10.39 -2.67 13.72
C THR A 62 10.11 -1.23 13.34
N VAL A 63 8.86 -0.79 13.48
CA VAL A 63 8.50 0.62 13.29
C VAL A 63 9.08 1.41 14.46
N LYS A 64 9.98 2.35 14.18
CA LYS A 64 10.60 3.23 15.18
C LYS A 64 9.80 4.50 15.41
N GLU A 65 9.29 5.10 14.33
CA GLU A 65 8.52 6.33 14.38
C GLU A 65 7.58 6.42 13.16
N ILE A 66 6.56 7.22 13.28
CA ILE A 66 5.64 7.58 12.18
C ILE A 66 5.72 9.11 12.04
N PRO A 67 6.50 9.64 11.08
CA PRO A 67 6.63 11.07 10.89
C PRO A 67 5.29 11.67 10.41
N GLU A 68 4.72 12.62 11.17
CA GLU A 68 3.43 13.23 10.83
C GLU A 68 3.48 14.02 9.51
N ASN A 69 4.63 14.61 9.20
CA ASN A 69 4.84 15.37 7.96
C ASN A 69 4.87 14.49 6.69
N LEU A 70 4.97 13.18 6.83
CA LEU A 70 4.91 12.22 5.71
C LEU A 70 3.55 11.54 5.58
N ALA A 71 2.60 11.87 6.45
CA ALA A 71 1.25 11.31 6.38
C ALA A 71 0.54 11.80 5.10
N LEU A 72 0.16 10.86 4.23
CA LEU A 72 -0.58 11.13 2.99
C LEU A 72 -2.09 11.11 3.20
N VAL A 73 -2.58 10.40 4.20
CA VAL A 73 -4.01 10.21 4.49
C VAL A 73 -4.25 10.28 5.99
N ARG A 74 -5.34 10.93 6.39
CA ARG A 74 -5.80 10.98 7.77
C ARG A 74 -6.99 10.03 7.97
N ASN A 75 -7.03 9.36 9.11
CA ASN A 75 -8.14 8.46 9.46
C ASN A 75 -9.18 9.14 10.37
N SER A 76 -9.12 10.47 10.47
CA SER A 76 -10.08 11.29 11.23
C SER A 76 -11.05 11.99 10.29
N GLY A 77 -12.24 12.34 10.80
CA GLY A 77 -13.24 13.05 10.01
C GLY A 77 -14.59 13.05 10.70
N ILE A 78 -15.61 13.41 9.94
CA ILE A 78 -17.01 13.39 10.38
C ILE A 78 -17.49 11.95 10.39
N LYS A 79 -18.10 11.54 11.49
CA LYS A 79 -18.55 10.15 11.70
C LYS A 79 -19.56 9.74 10.66
N GLN A 80 -19.38 8.58 10.06
CA GLN A 80 -20.27 8.04 9.03
C GLN A 80 -21.74 7.99 9.47
N LYS A 81 -22.01 7.75 10.76
CA LYS A 81 -23.37 7.76 11.32
C LYS A 81 -24.11 9.10 11.20
N GLU A 82 -23.37 10.20 11.07
CA GLU A 82 -23.88 11.57 10.94
C GLU A 82 -24.15 11.97 9.48
N ILE A 83 -23.88 11.08 8.54
CA ILE A 83 -24.02 11.30 7.10
C ILE A 83 -25.06 10.31 6.56
N ASP A 84 -25.91 10.76 5.65
CA ASP A 84 -26.79 9.85 4.91
C ASP A 84 -25.97 9.12 3.82
N PRO A 85 -25.92 7.78 3.85
CA PRO A 85 -25.13 7.01 2.89
C PRO A 85 -25.66 7.05 1.44
N ASN A 86 -26.91 7.47 1.24
CA ASN A 86 -27.54 7.53 -0.08
C ASN A 86 -27.37 8.89 -0.76
N THR A 87 -27.08 9.94 0.00
CA THR A 87 -27.01 11.32 -0.52
C THR A 87 -25.73 12.05 -0.16
N CYS A 88 -24.96 11.54 0.80
CA CYS A 88 -23.85 12.23 1.46
C CYS A 88 -24.28 13.51 2.21
N GLU A 89 -25.57 13.75 2.43
CA GLU A 89 -26.05 14.88 3.22
C GLU A 89 -25.84 14.64 4.72
N SER A 90 -25.50 15.70 5.44
CA SER A 90 -25.43 15.67 6.90
C SER A 90 -26.83 15.45 7.50
N LYS A 91 -26.95 14.50 8.44
CA LYS A 91 -28.18 14.30 9.22
C LYS A 91 -28.40 15.37 10.29
N ILE A 92 -27.40 16.21 10.54
CA ILE A 92 -27.42 17.23 11.59
C ILE A 92 -27.70 18.61 10.98
N VAL A 93 -27.12 18.91 9.83
CA VAL A 93 -27.20 20.20 9.16
C VAL A 93 -27.78 20.00 7.77
N LYS A 94 -29.01 20.52 7.54
CA LYS A 94 -29.68 20.42 6.26
C LYS A 94 -28.91 21.16 5.14
N ASN A 95 -28.89 20.61 3.95
CA ASN A 95 -28.21 21.13 2.77
C ASN A 95 -26.63 21.18 2.89
N LEU A 96 -26.06 20.49 3.89
CA LEU A 96 -24.62 20.31 4.01
C LEU A 96 -24.25 18.92 3.52
N TYR A 97 -23.44 18.84 2.48
CA TYR A 97 -22.94 17.58 1.92
C TYR A 97 -21.49 17.36 2.31
N ILE A 98 -21.15 16.15 2.73
CA ILE A 98 -19.83 15.78 3.25
C ILE A 98 -19.28 14.64 2.38
N VAL A 99 -18.11 14.87 1.75
CA VAL A 99 -17.55 13.95 0.76
C VAL A 99 -16.06 13.72 0.96
N GLY A 100 -15.55 12.66 0.37
CA GLY A 100 -14.12 12.37 0.32
C GLY A 100 -13.48 12.11 1.68
N GLU A 101 -12.33 12.71 1.90
CA GLU A 101 -11.53 12.51 3.12
C GLU A 101 -12.13 13.17 4.38
N LEU A 102 -13.11 14.05 4.22
CA LEU A 102 -13.84 14.59 5.37
C LEU A 102 -14.72 13.54 6.07
N ILE A 103 -15.06 12.46 5.38
CA ILE A 103 -15.75 11.31 5.98
C ILE A 103 -14.74 10.44 6.72
N GLU A 104 -14.98 10.19 8.00
CA GLU A 104 -14.15 9.30 8.84
C GLU A 104 -13.88 7.95 8.17
N GLY A 105 -12.68 7.43 8.37
CA GLY A 105 -12.22 6.16 7.84
C GLY A 105 -11.46 6.28 6.53
N SER A 106 -10.30 5.65 6.49
CA SER A 106 -9.46 5.53 5.30
C SER A 106 -9.54 4.13 4.70
N GLY A 107 -9.49 4.03 3.39
CA GLY A 107 -9.27 2.77 2.69
C GLY A 107 -7.81 2.34 2.76
N MET A 108 -7.56 1.06 2.47
CA MET A 108 -6.20 0.55 2.32
C MET A 108 -5.44 1.29 1.20
N CYS A 109 -4.11 1.25 1.25
CA CYS A 109 -3.28 1.75 0.15
C CYS A 109 -3.63 0.99 -1.14
N GLY A 110 -3.77 1.72 -2.27
CA GLY A 110 -4.19 1.12 -3.54
C GLY A 110 -5.28 1.88 -4.28
N GLY A 111 -5.44 3.19 -4.02
CA GLY A 111 -6.38 4.06 -4.73
C GLY A 111 -7.79 4.11 -4.13
N PHE A 112 -8.10 3.35 -3.08
CA PHE A 112 -9.43 3.32 -2.46
C PHE A 112 -9.89 4.68 -1.92
N ASN A 113 -8.98 5.51 -1.40
CA ASN A 113 -9.33 6.86 -0.92
C ASN A 113 -9.72 7.80 -2.07
N LEU A 114 -9.04 7.69 -3.21
CA LEU A 114 -9.42 8.43 -4.43
C LEU A 114 -10.77 7.96 -4.96
N GLN A 115 -11.02 6.66 -4.97
CA GLN A 115 -12.32 6.11 -5.37
C GLN A 115 -13.44 6.56 -4.42
N LYS A 116 -13.20 6.55 -3.10
CA LYS A 116 -14.14 7.08 -2.11
C LYS A 116 -14.46 8.55 -2.37
N ALA A 117 -13.43 9.38 -2.61
CA ALA A 117 -13.61 10.80 -2.88
C ALA A 117 -14.44 11.04 -4.14
N TYR A 118 -14.12 10.35 -5.22
CA TYR A 118 -14.87 10.42 -6.47
C TYR A 118 -16.33 9.99 -6.30
N SER A 119 -16.56 8.79 -5.76
CA SER A 119 -17.91 8.22 -5.64
C SER A 119 -18.82 9.04 -4.74
N THR A 120 -18.31 9.53 -3.60
CA THR A 120 -19.09 10.38 -2.69
C THR A 120 -19.37 11.76 -3.30
N GLY A 121 -18.43 12.32 -4.06
CA GLY A 121 -18.61 13.57 -4.78
C GLY A 121 -19.71 13.48 -5.83
N VAL A 122 -19.70 12.43 -6.65
CA VAL A 122 -20.75 12.17 -7.65
C VAL A 122 -22.10 11.98 -6.98
N LEU A 123 -22.18 11.16 -5.92
CA LEU A 123 -23.42 10.90 -5.21
C LEU A 123 -24.04 12.18 -4.62
N ALA A 124 -23.22 13.04 -4.01
CA ALA A 124 -23.69 14.33 -3.50
C ALA A 124 -24.21 15.23 -4.63
N ALA A 125 -23.47 15.32 -5.75
CA ALA A 125 -23.88 16.14 -6.89
C ALA A 125 -25.22 15.68 -7.50
N GLU A 126 -25.41 14.36 -7.68
CA GLU A 126 -26.67 13.79 -8.16
C GLU A 126 -27.82 14.05 -7.20
N SER A 127 -27.57 13.99 -5.90
CA SER A 127 -28.56 14.25 -4.86
C SER A 127 -29.00 15.70 -4.86
N ILE A 128 -28.08 16.65 -4.99
CA ILE A 128 -28.38 18.09 -5.09
C ILE A 128 -29.17 18.36 -6.36
N LYS A 129 -28.81 17.79 -7.50
CA LYS A 129 -29.52 17.96 -8.75
C LYS A 129 -31.00 17.52 -8.63
N LYS A 130 -31.24 16.34 -8.08
CA LYS A 130 -32.59 15.81 -7.86
C LYS A 130 -33.44 16.71 -6.95
N GLN A 131 -32.84 17.37 -5.95
CA GLN A 131 -33.57 18.31 -5.08
C GLN A 131 -33.96 19.63 -5.75
N GLN A 132 -33.26 20.03 -6.81
CA GLN A 132 -33.54 21.26 -7.56
C GLN A 132 -34.58 21.05 -8.67
N GLU A 133 -34.87 19.80 -9.04
CA GLU A 133 -35.86 19.45 -10.06
C GLU A 133 -37.31 19.36 -9.48
N TYR A 134 -37.45 19.50 -8.16
CA TYR A 134 -38.74 19.54 -7.44
C TYR A 134 -38.97 20.91 -6.80
#